data_f22925d13bde3b18af67b893c7096547
#
_entry.id   f22925d13bde3b18af67b893c7096547
#
_cell.length_a   1.000
_cell.length_b   1.000
_cell.length_c   1.000
_cell.angle_alpha   90.00
_cell.angle_beta   90.00
_cell.angle_gamma   90.00
#
_symmetry.space_group_name_H-M   'P 1'
#
loop_
_entity.id
_entity.type
_entity.pdbx_description
1 polymer ?
#
loop_
_entity_poly.entity_id
_entity_poly.type
_entity_poly.pdbx_seq_one_letter_code
_entity_poly.pdbx_strand_id
1 'polypeptide(L)'
;MPRASRDGVSIYYEHDDGDDTPVVFVQGVGYGRWMWRWQREAVAGDYEVIAPDNRGTGRSDAGLPPLLPRLPQKLRTPVMFKLAGYSIEGLAADLEAVLEDVGVRNVHLVGASMGGMIAQQYAIDYRRAKTLTLVCTSHGGPDAAPVPEETREHIFDVPKGANKRERMRHRMRPAFTERFTNRNPHLMDRIIEWRLEQDATPAAREAQAAAVLGFDVSEEIRSLRVPTLIIHGTDDRVIPAVNARLLAETILETRLELIEGSSHCVFIEDADRVNEALGSFLDEHE
;
A
#
# COMPACT_ATOMS: atom_id res chain seq x y z
N MET A 1 17.72 10.94 11.00
CA MET A 1 16.51 10.40 10.39
C MET A 1 16.74 8.90 10.28
N PRO A 2 15.85 8.07 10.84
CA PRO A 2 16.05 6.62 10.91
C PRO A 2 16.03 5.97 9.52
N ARG A 3 16.87 4.95 9.32
CA ARG A 3 17.01 4.20 8.09
C ARG A 3 17.47 2.79 8.37
N ALA A 4 16.69 1.82 7.97
CA ALA A 4 17.12 0.43 7.92
C ALA A 4 17.92 0.15 6.64
N SER A 5 18.76 -0.88 6.65
CA SER A 5 19.53 -1.28 5.47
C SER A 5 19.33 -2.76 5.17
N ARG A 6 18.97 -3.07 3.93
CA ARG A 6 18.90 -4.44 3.43
C ARG A 6 19.51 -4.54 2.03
N ASP A 7 20.47 -5.47 1.87
CA ASP A 7 21.16 -5.72 0.60
C ASP A 7 21.76 -4.46 -0.07
N GLY A 8 22.25 -3.52 0.75
CA GLY A 8 22.81 -2.26 0.27
C GLY A 8 21.77 -1.22 -0.14
N VAL A 9 20.48 -1.47 0.08
CA VAL A 9 19.39 -0.52 -0.11
C VAL A 9 18.99 0.07 1.22
N SER A 10 18.91 1.39 1.31
CA SER A 10 18.54 2.12 2.51
C SER A 10 17.05 2.44 2.48
N ILE A 11 16.30 1.93 3.46
CA ILE A 11 14.86 2.14 3.63
C ILE A 11 14.64 3.20 4.72
N TYR A 12 14.09 4.33 4.33
CA TYR A 12 13.72 5.40 5.24
C TYR A 12 12.38 5.08 5.92
N TYR A 13 12.24 5.44 7.18
CA TYR A 13 10.98 5.38 7.89
C TYR A 13 10.81 6.57 8.84
N GLU A 14 9.57 6.92 9.15
CA GLU A 14 9.21 7.78 10.27
C GLU A 14 8.78 6.90 11.42
N HIS A 15 9.10 7.34 12.63
CA HIS A 15 8.79 6.66 13.87
C HIS A 15 8.32 7.70 14.87
N ASP A 16 7.06 7.59 15.28
CA ASP A 16 6.44 8.47 16.25
C ASP A 16 6.19 7.65 17.52
N ASP A 17 6.59 8.20 18.69
CA ASP A 17 6.43 7.55 19.99
C ASP A 17 4.95 7.37 20.36
N GLY A 18 4.64 6.28 21.08
CA GLY A 18 3.33 5.96 21.64
C GLY A 18 3.46 4.95 22.75
N ASP A 19 2.36 4.69 23.47
CA ASP A 19 2.35 3.82 24.65
C ASP A 19 2.01 2.35 24.31
N ASP A 20 1.22 2.13 23.25
CA ASP A 20 0.69 0.83 22.85
C ASP A 20 1.49 0.18 21.71
N THR A 21 1.12 -1.06 21.34
CA THR A 21 1.77 -1.84 20.27
C THR A 21 1.88 -1.02 18.97
N PRO A 22 3.05 -0.99 18.29
CA PRO A 22 3.25 -0.19 17.09
C PRO A 22 2.27 -0.49 15.97
N VAL A 23 1.70 0.57 15.37
CA VAL A 23 0.94 0.51 14.13
C VAL A 23 1.85 0.85 12.96
N VAL A 24 1.96 -0.07 12.01
CA VAL A 24 2.83 0.06 10.82
C VAL A 24 2.00 0.30 9.58
N PHE A 25 2.23 1.41 8.90
CA PHE A 25 1.48 1.82 7.71
C PHE A 25 2.24 1.57 6.42
N VAL A 26 1.75 0.65 5.56
CA VAL A 26 2.39 0.24 4.31
C VAL A 26 1.61 0.75 3.10
N GLN A 27 2.30 1.46 2.19
CA GLN A 27 1.70 2.20 1.08
C GLN A 27 1.44 1.34 -0.15
N GLY A 28 0.48 1.79 -0.98
CA GLY A 28 0.22 1.24 -2.32
C GLY A 28 1.27 1.62 -3.36
N VAL A 29 1.11 1.10 -4.58
CA VAL A 29 2.04 1.31 -5.71
C VAL A 29 2.31 2.78 -5.96
N GLY A 30 3.57 3.16 -5.81
CA GLY A 30 4.07 4.48 -6.14
C GLY A 30 3.66 5.60 -5.20
N TYR A 31 2.87 5.32 -4.17
CA TYR A 31 2.45 6.33 -3.21
C TYR A 31 3.50 6.49 -2.09
N GLY A 32 3.72 7.76 -1.67
CA GLY A 32 4.49 8.08 -0.49
C GLY A 32 3.66 7.89 0.80
N ARG A 33 4.33 7.89 1.96
CA ARG A 33 3.70 7.75 3.28
C ARG A 33 2.67 8.84 3.61
N TRP A 34 2.64 9.96 2.84
CA TRP A 34 1.62 11.00 2.94
C TRP A 34 0.19 10.47 2.87
N MET A 35 -0.03 9.31 2.19
CA MET A 35 -1.36 8.72 2.01
C MET A 35 -2.03 8.31 3.31
N TRP A 36 -1.24 8.02 4.34
CA TRP A 36 -1.71 7.59 5.66
C TRP A 36 -1.87 8.73 6.66
N ARG A 37 -1.86 9.99 6.21
CA ARG A 37 -1.92 11.17 7.08
C ARG A 37 -3.10 11.14 8.04
N TRP A 38 -4.29 10.81 7.55
CA TRP A 38 -5.51 10.78 8.35
C TRP A 38 -5.54 9.64 9.37
N GLN A 39 -5.04 8.47 8.99
CA GLN A 39 -4.97 7.30 9.87
C GLN A 39 -3.89 7.48 10.93
N ARG A 40 -2.73 8.00 10.55
CA ARG A 40 -1.65 8.31 11.51
C ARG A 40 -2.10 9.33 12.55
N GLU A 41 -2.81 10.38 12.12
CA GLU A 41 -3.34 11.39 13.05
C GLU A 41 -4.38 10.79 14.01
N ALA A 42 -5.19 9.83 13.54
CA ALA A 42 -6.23 9.19 14.34
C ALA A 42 -5.70 8.23 15.42
N VAL A 43 -4.53 7.62 15.22
CA VAL A 43 -3.91 6.70 16.20
C VAL A 43 -2.75 7.35 16.99
N ALA A 44 -2.35 8.57 16.61
CA ALA A 44 -1.24 9.26 17.24
C ALA A 44 -1.52 9.57 18.72
N GLY A 45 -0.53 9.30 19.56
CA GLY A 45 -0.60 9.55 21.00
C GLY A 45 -1.03 8.34 21.81
N ASP A 46 -1.84 7.46 21.26
CA ASP A 46 -2.19 6.18 21.88
C ASP A 46 -1.22 5.08 21.41
N TYR A 47 -1.03 4.96 20.10
CA TYR A 47 -0.17 3.94 19.49
C TYR A 47 1.18 4.52 19.04
N GLU A 48 2.24 3.72 19.21
CA GLU A 48 3.50 3.94 18.50
C GLU A 48 3.25 3.80 16.98
N VAL A 49 3.81 4.68 16.15
CA VAL A 49 3.58 4.68 14.70
C VAL A 49 4.87 4.50 13.92
N ILE A 50 4.91 3.52 13.04
CA ILE A 50 6.01 3.28 12.11
C ILE A 50 5.50 3.44 10.67
N ALA A 51 6.09 4.37 9.92
CA ALA A 51 5.70 4.64 8.53
C ALA A 51 6.93 4.58 7.60
N PRO A 52 7.28 3.40 7.06
CA PRO A 52 8.37 3.27 6.09
C PRO A 52 8.00 3.89 4.75
N ASP A 53 8.97 4.40 4.02
CA ASP A 53 8.85 4.62 2.58
C ASP A 53 9.22 3.31 1.88
N ASN A 54 8.31 2.73 1.11
CA ASN A 54 8.64 1.55 0.32
C ASN A 54 9.84 1.81 -0.61
N ARG A 55 10.61 0.79 -0.92
CA ARG A 55 11.75 0.85 -1.85
C ARG A 55 11.41 1.69 -3.10
N GLY A 56 12.21 2.73 -3.37
CA GLY A 56 12.05 3.65 -4.50
C GLY A 56 11.00 4.73 -4.34
N THR A 57 10.43 4.87 -3.14
CA THR A 57 9.44 5.89 -2.79
C THR A 57 10.04 6.87 -1.78
N GLY A 58 9.59 8.09 -1.79
CA GLY A 58 9.95 9.12 -0.82
C GLY A 58 11.45 9.29 -0.66
N ARG A 59 11.96 8.94 0.52
CA ARG A 59 13.38 9.05 0.91
C ARG A 59 14.12 7.72 0.86
N SER A 60 13.43 6.61 0.54
CA SER A 60 14.06 5.30 0.39
C SER A 60 14.80 5.18 -0.93
N ASP A 61 15.92 4.46 -0.90
CA ASP A 61 16.66 4.14 -2.11
C ASP A 61 15.85 3.23 -3.03
N ALA A 62 16.04 3.39 -4.34
CA ALA A 62 15.35 2.52 -5.30
C ALA A 62 16.06 1.16 -5.46
N GLY A 63 17.36 1.08 -5.18
CA GLY A 63 18.13 -0.14 -5.41
C GLY A 63 18.20 -0.58 -6.87
N LEU A 64 17.79 0.29 -7.81
CA LEU A 64 17.78 0.00 -9.23
C LEU A 64 19.15 0.29 -9.87
N PRO A 65 19.67 -0.62 -10.71
CA PRO A 65 20.91 -0.35 -11.45
C PRO A 65 20.82 0.95 -12.27
N PRO A 66 21.85 1.81 -12.29
CA PRO A 66 21.80 3.13 -12.94
C PRO A 66 21.47 3.09 -14.44
N LEU A 67 21.82 2.00 -15.12
CA LEU A 67 21.55 1.81 -16.55
C LEU A 67 20.18 1.19 -16.86
N LEU A 68 19.47 0.73 -15.86
CA LEU A 68 18.18 0.03 -16.01
C LEU A 68 17.15 0.86 -16.81
N PRO A 69 16.99 2.19 -16.59
CA PRO A 69 16.02 2.99 -17.35
C PRO A 69 16.34 3.08 -18.86
N ARG A 70 17.56 2.74 -19.26
CA ARG A 70 18.00 2.75 -20.67
C ARG A 70 17.69 1.45 -21.42
N LEU A 71 17.34 0.38 -20.66
CA LEU A 71 16.98 -0.90 -21.28
C LEU A 71 15.55 -0.85 -21.84
N PRO A 72 15.28 -1.57 -22.95
CA PRO A 72 13.92 -1.82 -23.41
C PRO A 72 13.09 -2.47 -22.30
N GLN A 73 11.79 -2.12 -22.21
CA GLN A 73 10.90 -2.60 -21.14
C GLN A 73 10.91 -4.13 -20.98
N LYS A 74 10.91 -4.88 -22.09
CA LYS A 74 10.95 -6.36 -22.09
C LYS A 74 12.17 -6.96 -21.39
N LEU A 75 13.30 -6.26 -21.36
CA LEU A 75 14.53 -6.68 -20.69
C LEU A 75 14.61 -6.11 -19.26
N ARG A 76 13.96 -4.99 -19.03
CA ARG A 76 13.98 -4.26 -17.75
C ARG A 76 13.21 -5.01 -16.66
N THR A 77 12.03 -5.50 -16.95
CA THR A 77 11.17 -6.20 -15.99
C THR A 77 11.85 -7.41 -15.32
N PRO A 78 12.45 -8.38 -16.06
CA PRO A 78 13.17 -9.48 -15.43
C PRO A 78 14.34 -9.06 -14.54
N VAL A 79 15.02 -7.96 -14.90
CA VAL A 79 16.13 -7.42 -14.10
C VAL A 79 15.62 -6.82 -12.80
N MET A 80 14.49 -6.11 -12.84
CA MET A 80 13.85 -5.54 -11.66
C MET A 80 13.48 -6.64 -10.65
N PHE A 81 12.88 -7.73 -11.12
CA PHE A 81 12.51 -8.86 -10.28
C PHE A 81 13.73 -9.58 -9.68
N LYS A 82 14.66 -10.00 -10.54
CA LYS A 82 15.74 -10.91 -10.13
C LYS A 82 16.91 -10.24 -9.41
N LEU A 83 17.19 -8.98 -9.72
CA LEU A 83 18.41 -8.32 -9.26
C LEU A 83 18.15 -7.12 -8.35
N ALA A 84 16.96 -6.55 -8.36
CA ALA A 84 16.67 -5.35 -7.58
C ALA A 84 15.68 -5.59 -6.42
N GLY A 85 15.26 -6.83 -6.16
CA GLY A 85 14.40 -7.20 -5.03
C GLY A 85 12.99 -6.61 -5.09
N TYR A 86 12.51 -6.28 -6.30
CA TYR A 86 11.13 -5.81 -6.50
C TYR A 86 10.18 -7.00 -6.73
N SER A 87 9.92 -7.72 -5.65
CA SER A 87 8.79 -8.65 -5.53
C SER A 87 8.05 -8.30 -4.23
N ILE A 88 6.85 -8.82 -4.03
CA ILE A 88 6.11 -8.56 -2.78
C ILE A 88 6.86 -9.17 -1.59
N GLU A 89 7.46 -10.35 -1.74
CA GLU A 89 8.34 -10.97 -0.73
C GLU A 89 9.56 -10.08 -0.43
N GLY A 90 10.17 -9.49 -1.48
CA GLY A 90 11.29 -8.57 -1.31
C GLY A 90 10.91 -7.29 -0.56
N LEU A 91 9.71 -6.75 -0.82
CA LEU A 91 9.19 -5.59 -0.12
C LEU A 91 8.77 -5.93 1.33
N ALA A 92 8.26 -7.14 1.58
CA ALA A 92 8.00 -7.64 2.93
C ALA A 92 9.31 -7.82 3.73
N ALA A 93 10.38 -8.28 3.09
CA ALA A 93 11.70 -8.36 3.71
C ALA A 93 12.33 -6.97 3.98
N ASP A 94 12.03 -5.95 3.17
CA ASP A 94 12.40 -4.56 3.47
C ASP A 94 11.67 -4.06 4.72
N LEU A 95 10.40 -4.41 4.88
CA LEU A 95 9.62 -4.11 6.07
C LEU A 95 10.20 -4.78 7.31
N GLU A 96 10.58 -6.07 7.23
CA GLU A 96 11.24 -6.77 8.34
C GLU A 96 12.53 -6.07 8.77
N ALA A 97 13.36 -5.63 7.81
CA ALA A 97 14.58 -4.89 8.13
C ALA A 97 14.29 -3.57 8.89
N VAL A 98 13.18 -2.90 8.56
CA VAL A 98 12.74 -1.71 9.32
C VAL A 98 12.33 -2.09 10.74
N LEU A 99 11.53 -3.15 10.92
CA LEU A 99 11.07 -3.57 12.24
C LEU A 99 12.19 -4.14 13.12
N GLU A 100 13.22 -4.74 12.50
CA GLU A 100 14.44 -5.13 13.20
C GLU A 100 15.25 -3.90 13.66
N ASP A 101 15.39 -2.87 12.81
CA ASP A 101 16.12 -1.64 13.14
C ASP A 101 15.44 -0.86 14.26
N VAL A 102 14.10 -0.82 14.28
CA VAL A 102 13.31 -0.24 15.39
C VAL A 102 13.39 -1.10 16.66
N GLY A 103 13.53 -2.42 16.52
CA GLY A 103 13.64 -3.36 17.65
C GLY A 103 12.30 -3.82 18.21
N VAL A 104 11.20 -3.70 17.46
CA VAL A 104 9.85 -4.11 17.86
C VAL A 104 9.60 -5.59 17.67
N ARG A 105 8.80 -6.20 18.56
CA ARG A 105 8.50 -7.63 18.53
C ARG A 105 7.16 -7.96 17.89
N ASN A 106 6.15 -7.17 18.20
CA ASN A 106 4.80 -7.32 17.69
C ASN A 106 4.36 -5.99 17.09
N VAL A 107 3.55 -6.05 16.05
CA VAL A 107 3.03 -4.87 15.36
C VAL A 107 1.62 -5.10 14.83
N HIS A 108 0.83 -4.05 14.76
CA HIS A 108 -0.38 -3.99 13.96
C HIS A 108 -0.01 -3.54 12.54
N LEU A 109 -0.26 -4.38 11.53
CA LEU A 109 0.05 -4.04 10.14
C LEU A 109 -1.16 -3.45 9.44
N VAL A 110 -1.02 -2.27 8.88
CA VAL A 110 -2.05 -1.59 8.08
C VAL A 110 -1.52 -1.36 6.68
N GLY A 111 -2.12 -2.01 5.67
CA GLY A 111 -1.66 -1.91 4.30
C GLY A 111 -2.77 -1.66 3.30
N ALA A 112 -2.55 -0.74 2.33
CA ALA A 112 -3.50 -0.48 1.26
C ALA A 112 -2.96 -0.91 -0.10
N SER A 113 -3.81 -1.56 -0.91
CA SER A 113 -3.48 -1.97 -2.27
C SER A 113 -2.22 -2.87 -2.26
N MET A 114 -1.13 -2.52 -2.93
CA MET A 114 0.15 -3.22 -2.82
C MET A 114 0.64 -3.32 -1.36
N GLY A 115 0.42 -2.30 -0.54
CA GLY A 115 0.76 -2.35 0.89
C GLY A 115 0.01 -3.45 1.63
N GLY A 116 -1.23 -3.73 1.25
CA GLY A 116 -2.00 -4.86 1.76
C GLY A 116 -1.45 -6.21 1.28
N MET A 117 -0.91 -6.30 0.07
CA MET A 117 -0.22 -7.49 -0.43
C MET A 117 1.09 -7.71 0.34
N ILE A 118 1.86 -6.64 0.60
CA ILE A 118 3.07 -6.70 1.42
C ILE A 118 2.74 -7.17 2.85
N ALA A 119 1.67 -6.65 3.45
CA ALA A 119 1.25 -7.03 4.79
C ALA A 119 0.81 -8.50 4.87
N GLN A 120 0.10 -9.01 3.87
CA GLN A 120 -0.25 -10.43 3.74
C GLN A 120 0.99 -11.31 3.66
N GLN A 121 1.90 -10.99 2.72
CA GLN A 121 3.15 -11.73 2.57
C GLN A 121 3.98 -11.70 3.86
N TYR A 122 4.06 -10.52 4.49
CA TYR A 122 4.77 -10.36 5.75
C TYR A 122 4.20 -11.27 6.86
N ALA A 123 2.88 -11.32 6.99
CA ALA A 123 2.23 -12.15 8.00
C ALA A 123 2.40 -13.67 7.73
N ILE A 124 2.62 -14.07 6.48
CA ILE A 124 2.93 -15.45 6.10
C ILE A 124 4.39 -15.80 6.44
N ASP A 125 5.32 -14.91 6.11
CA ASP A 125 6.77 -15.18 6.21
C ASP A 125 7.34 -14.92 7.61
N TYR A 126 6.74 -13.95 8.35
CA TYR A 126 7.24 -13.45 9.64
C TYR A 126 6.19 -13.57 10.74
N ARG A 127 6.62 -13.54 12.02
CA ARG A 127 5.73 -13.79 13.16
C ARG A 127 5.50 -12.57 14.05
N ARG A 128 5.68 -11.36 13.50
CA ARG A 128 5.50 -10.12 14.27
C ARG A 128 4.10 -9.52 14.15
N ALA A 129 3.30 -9.92 13.15
CA ALA A 129 1.96 -9.40 12.95
C ALA A 129 1.02 -9.84 14.08
N LYS A 130 0.61 -8.89 14.92
CA LYS A 130 -0.42 -9.05 15.97
C LYS A 130 -1.81 -9.00 15.33
N THR A 131 -2.02 -8.06 14.42
CA THR A 131 -3.21 -7.95 13.57
C THR A 131 -2.85 -7.52 12.16
N LEU A 132 -3.78 -7.73 11.22
CA LEU A 132 -3.75 -7.19 9.86
C LEU A 132 -4.94 -6.28 9.62
N THR A 133 -4.71 -5.11 9.02
CA THR A 133 -5.75 -4.29 8.40
C THR A 133 -5.45 -4.16 6.90
N LEU A 134 -6.31 -4.75 6.10
CA LEU A 134 -6.17 -4.87 4.64
C LEU A 134 -7.15 -3.92 3.95
N VAL A 135 -6.64 -2.84 3.35
CA VAL A 135 -7.47 -1.80 2.73
C VAL A 135 -7.37 -1.87 1.20
N CYS A 136 -8.51 -2.04 0.52
CA CYS A 136 -8.59 -2.03 -0.96
C CYS A 136 -7.52 -2.90 -1.63
N THR A 137 -7.42 -4.16 -1.25
CA THR A 137 -6.39 -5.10 -1.71
C THR A 137 -6.99 -6.46 -2.14
N SER A 138 -6.14 -7.38 -2.57
CA SER A 138 -6.49 -8.77 -2.90
C SER A 138 -5.37 -9.72 -2.48
N HIS A 139 -5.66 -11.03 -2.47
CA HIS A 139 -4.64 -12.08 -2.25
C HIS A 139 -3.91 -12.48 -3.55
N GLY A 140 -4.24 -11.84 -4.68
CA GLY A 140 -3.70 -12.25 -5.98
C GLY A 140 -4.28 -13.59 -6.47
N GLY A 141 -3.56 -14.23 -7.38
CA GLY A 141 -3.93 -15.53 -7.92
C GLY A 141 -5.07 -15.50 -8.94
N PRO A 142 -5.47 -16.71 -9.43
CA PRO A 142 -6.40 -16.83 -10.55
C PRO A 142 -7.85 -16.45 -10.19
N ASP A 143 -8.24 -16.56 -8.93
CA ASP A 143 -9.59 -16.25 -8.46
C ASP A 143 -9.79 -14.77 -8.16
N ALA A 144 -8.72 -13.99 -8.04
CA ALA A 144 -8.78 -12.56 -7.80
C ALA A 144 -9.32 -11.82 -9.02
N ALA A 145 -10.31 -10.94 -8.80
CA ALA A 145 -10.81 -10.06 -9.85
C ALA A 145 -9.70 -9.06 -10.25
N PRO A 146 -9.32 -9.03 -11.54
CA PRO A 146 -8.24 -8.15 -12.00
C PRO A 146 -8.68 -6.69 -12.02
N VAL A 147 -7.69 -5.79 -12.13
CA VAL A 147 -7.94 -4.38 -12.45
C VAL A 147 -8.77 -4.28 -13.73
N PRO A 148 -9.94 -3.60 -13.74
CA PRO A 148 -10.76 -3.45 -14.94
C PRO A 148 -9.97 -2.87 -16.11
N GLU A 149 -10.25 -3.37 -17.32
CA GLU A 149 -9.50 -2.95 -18.52
C GLU A 149 -9.59 -1.46 -18.78
N GLU A 150 -10.77 -0.88 -18.64
CA GLU A 150 -10.99 0.56 -18.75
C GLU A 150 -10.10 1.38 -17.79
N THR A 151 -9.98 0.93 -16.54
CA THR A 151 -9.11 1.56 -15.55
C THR A 151 -7.64 1.44 -15.94
N ARG A 152 -7.22 0.27 -16.39
CA ARG A 152 -5.87 0.02 -16.86
C ARG A 152 -5.53 0.92 -18.04
N GLU A 153 -6.38 0.98 -19.05
CA GLU A 153 -6.21 1.85 -20.22
C GLU A 153 -6.13 3.31 -19.78
N HIS A 154 -7.02 3.77 -18.91
CA HIS A 154 -7.00 5.14 -18.40
C HIS A 154 -5.70 5.50 -17.70
N ILE A 155 -5.13 4.62 -16.87
CA ILE A 155 -3.86 4.85 -16.17
C ILE A 155 -2.68 4.98 -17.15
N PHE A 156 -2.70 4.24 -18.27
CA PHE A 156 -1.62 4.22 -19.24
C PHE A 156 -1.81 5.24 -20.39
N ASP A 157 -3.04 5.55 -20.80
CA ASP A 157 -3.33 6.49 -21.87
C ASP A 157 -3.37 7.95 -21.36
N VAL A 158 -2.18 8.46 -21.07
CA VAL A 158 -2.01 9.83 -20.58
C VAL A 158 -2.04 10.82 -21.75
N PRO A 159 -2.82 11.93 -21.65
CA PRO A 159 -2.90 12.93 -22.72
C PRO A 159 -1.55 13.41 -23.20
N LYS A 160 -1.36 13.46 -24.52
CA LYS A 160 -0.14 13.96 -25.15
C LYS A 160 0.09 15.42 -24.78
N GLY A 161 1.32 15.76 -24.39
CA GLY A 161 1.68 17.13 -24.00
C GLY A 161 1.35 17.50 -22.55
N ALA A 162 0.65 16.64 -21.80
CA ALA A 162 0.36 16.90 -20.39
C ALA A 162 1.64 17.07 -19.56
N ASN A 163 1.67 18.10 -18.71
CA ASN A 163 2.76 18.30 -17.75
C ASN A 163 2.71 17.26 -16.61
N LYS A 164 3.70 17.26 -15.69
CA LYS A 164 3.80 16.28 -14.61
C LYS A 164 2.56 16.29 -13.69
N ARG A 165 2.02 17.46 -13.38
CA ARG A 165 0.86 17.67 -12.50
C ARG A 165 -0.43 17.13 -13.16
N GLU A 166 -0.63 17.43 -14.43
CA GLU A 166 -1.78 16.95 -15.22
C GLU A 166 -1.76 15.43 -15.39
N ARG A 167 -0.59 14.85 -15.67
CA ARG A 167 -0.44 13.37 -15.74
C ARG A 167 -0.78 12.71 -14.41
N MET A 168 -0.35 13.29 -13.31
CA MET A 168 -0.64 12.77 -11.98
C MET A 168 -2.14 12.84 -11.66
N ARG A 169 -2.78 13.99 -11.92
CA ARG A 169 -4.22 14.16 -11.78
C ARG A 169 -5.00 13.16 -12.63
N HIS A 170 -4.59 12.96 -13.87
CA HIS A 170 -5.21 11.99 -14.77
C HIS A 170 -5.13 10.57 -14.19
N ARG A 171 -3.94 10.10 -13.85
CA ARG A 171 -3.72 8.74 -13.36
C ARG A 171 -4.40 8.41 -12.04
N MET A 172 -4.62 9.39 -11.18
CA MET A 172 -5.28 9.16 -9.88
C MET A 172 -6.80 9.16 -9.96
N ARG A 173 -7.38 9.62 -11.07
CA ARG A 173 -8.83 9.75 -11.24
C ARG A 173 -9.62 8.45 -10.95
N PRO A 174 -9.19 7.25 -11.38
CA PRO A 174 -9.90 6.02 -11.07
C PRO A 174 -9.91 5.65 -9.58
N ALA A 175 -8.97 6.18 -8.80
CA ALA A 175 -8.84 5.88 -7.38
C ALA A 175 -9.75 6.71 -6.47
N PHE A 176 -10.48 7.67 -7.04
CA PHE A 176 -11.42 8.53 -6.33
C PHE A 176 -12.78 8.56 -7.03
N THR A 177 -13.83 8.80 -6.25
CA THR A 177 -15.15 9.07 -6.82
C THR A 177 -15.22 10.49 -7.41
N GLU A 178 -16.03 10.68 -8.45
CA GLU A 178 -16.25 12.02 -9.00
C GLU A 178 -16.91 12.95 -7.97
N ARG A 179 -17.80 12.41 -7.14
CA ARG A 179 -18.44 13.13 -6.04
C ARG A 179 -17.39 13.73 -5.10
N PHE A 180 -16.40 12.93 -4.67
CA PHE A 180 -15.37 13.39 -3.75
C PHE A 180 -14.46 14.44 -4.39
N THR A 181 -13.96 14.18 -5.60
CA THR A 181 -13.07 15.10 -6.31
C THR A 181 -13.72 16.46 -6.59
N ASN A 182 -15.01 16.46 -6.95
CA ASN A 182 -15.75 17.70 -7.22
C ASN A 182 -16.05 18.51 -5.94
N ARG A 183 -16.24 17.84 -4.81
CA ARG A 183 -16.48 18.51 -3.51
C ARG A 183 -15.20 19.01 -2.86
N ASN A 184 -14.05 18.43 -3.18
CA ASN A 184 -12.78 18.69 -2.51
C ASN A 184 -11.66 19.13 -3.47
N PRO A 185 -11.84 20.12 -4.36
CA PRO A 185 -10.86 20.49 -5.37
C PRO A 185 -9.52 20.95 -4.76
N HIS A 186 -9.56 21.69 -3.64
CA HIS A 186 -8.35 22.15 -2.94
C HIS A 186 -7.59 21.00 -2.30
N LEU A 187 -8.28 19.99 -1.74
CA LEU A 187 -7.62 18.79 -1.21
C LEU A 187 -6.98 17.99 -2.34
N MET A 188 -7.65 17.87 -3.49
CA MET A 188 -7.08 17.20 -4.66
C MET A 188 -5.81 17.89 -5.16
N ASP A 189 -5.76 19.23 -5.14
CA ASP A 189 -4.54 19.98 -5.46
C ASP A 189 -3.44 19.71 -4.44
N ARG A 190 -3.79 19.69 -3.16
CA ARG A 190 -2.83 19.40 -2.08
C ARG A 190 -2.29 17.97 -2.15
N ILE A 191 -3.14 16.99 -2.45
CA ILE A 191 -2.73 15.60 -2.70
C ILE A 191 -1.70 15.54 -3.83
N ILE A 192 -1.92 16.27 -4.94
CA ILE A 192 -0.97 16.31 -6.04
C ILE A 192 0.40 16.89 -5.59
N GLU A 193 0.42 17.88 -4.70
CA GLU A 193 1.67 18.42 -4.15
C GLU A 193 2.42 17.35 -3.34
N TRP A 194 1.76 16.68 -2.41
CA TRP A 194 2.37 15.59 -1.63
C TRP A 194 2.89 14.46 -2.52
N ARG A 195 2.15 14.11 -3.56
CA ARG A 195 2.56 13.13 -4.55
C ARG A 195 3.82 13.55 -5.32
N LEU A 196 3.91 14.82 -5.69
CA LEU A 196 5.08 15.36 -6.39
C LEU A 196 6.35 15.32 -5.51
N GLU A 197 6.18 15.45 -4.20
CA GLU A 197 7.27 15.44 -3.22
C GLU A 197 7.70 14.04 -2.79
N GLN A 198 6.74 13.11 -2.63
CA GLN A 198 6.98 11.85 -1.92
C GLN A 198 6.77 10.59 -2.76
N ASP A 199 6.07 10.66 -3.89
CA ASP A 199 5.78 9.48 -4.70
C ASP A 199 7.04 8.89 -5.36
N ALA A 200 6.95 7.61 -5.71
CA ALA A 200 7.98 6.88 -6.40
C ALA A 200 8.36 7.51 -7.76
N THR A 201 9.63 7.38 -8.10
CA THR A 201 10.10 7.67 -9.47
C THR A 201 9.37 6.79 -10.49
N PRO A 202 9.29 7.19 -11.78
CA PRO A 202 8.64 6.37 -12.80
C PRO A 202 9.19 4.93 -12.88
N ALA A 203 10.51 4.77 -12.75
CA ALA A 203 11.17 3.45 -12.81
C ALA A 203 10.83 2.60 -11.57
N ALA A 204 10.83 3.18 -10.37
CA ALA A 204 10.46 2.47 -9.16
C ALA A 204 8.97 2.09 -9.15
N ARG A 205 8.10 2.98 -9.63
CA ARG A 205 6.66 2.67 -9.78
C ARG A 205 6.43 1.52 -10.75
N GLU A 206 7.16 1.47 -11.88
CA GLU A 206 7.10 0.35 -12.83
C GLU A 206 7.54 -0.96 -12.17
N ALA A 207 8.60 -0.92 -11.37
CA ALA A 207 9.10 -2.08 -10.64
C ALA A 207 8.10 -2.59 -9.58
N GLN A 208 7.51 -1.67 -8.82
CA GLN A 208 6.45 -2.01 -7.84
C GLN A 208 5.21 -2.57 -8.52
N ALA A 209 4.76 -1.98 -9.64
CA ALA A 209 3.62 -2.48 -10.40
C ALA A 209 3.89 -3.89 -10.98
N ALA A 210 5.13 -4.17 -11.40
CA ALA A 210 5.52 -5.50 -11.83
C ALA A 210 5.49 -6.51 -10.68
N ALA A 211 5.89 -6.12 -9.46
CA ALA A 211 5.80 -6.96 -8.26
C ALA A 211 4.36 -7.38 -7.96
N VAL A 212 3.41 -6.44 -8.06
CA VAL A 212 1.97 -6.70 -7.88
C VAL A 212 1.44 -7.74 -8.88
N LEU A 213 1.87 -7.67 -10.14
CA LEU A 213 1.41 -8.63 -11.17
C LEU A 213 1.86 -10.07 -10.93
N GLY A 214 2.91 -10.27 -10.16
CA GLY A 214 3.42 -11.59 -9.79
C GLY A 214 2.91 -12.13 -8.45
N PHE A 215 2.10 -11.36 -7.74
CA PHE A 215 1.64 -11.71 -6.40
C PHE A 215 0.51 -12.73 -6.42
N ASP A 216 0.68 -13.81 -5.67
CA ASP A 216 -0.32 -14.84 -5.43
C ASP A 216 -0.01 -15.53 -4.10
N VAL A 217 -0.88 -15.34 -3.11
CA VAL A 217 -0.85 -16.03 -1.80
C VAL A 217 -2.20 -16.68 -1.50
N SER A 218 -2.99 -16.94 -2.54
CA SER A 218 -4.36 -17.46 -2.40
C SER A 218 -4.45 -18.78 -1.64
N GLU A 219 -3.41 -19.59 -1.67
CA GLU A 219 -3.36 -20.85 -0.90
C GLU A 219 -2.75 -20.64 0.49
N GLU A 220 -1.62 -19.93 0.60
CA GLU A 220 -0.89 -19.74 1.86
C GLU A 220 -1.72 -18.98 2.89
N ILE A 221 -2.48 -17.97 2.46
CA ILE A 221 -3.29 -17.12 3.33
C ILE A 221 -4.43 -17.88 4.03
N ARG A 222 -4.86 -19.04 3.52
CA ARG A 222 -5.85 -19.92 4.16
C ARG A 222 -5.39 -20.42 5.53
N SER A 223 -4.10 -20.52 5.72
CA SER A 223 -3.50 -20.99 6.98
C SER A 223 -3.26 -19.87 7.99
N LEU A 224 -3.47 -18.61 7.60
CA LEU A 224 -3.25 -17.45 8.45
C LEU A 224 -4.21 -17.45 9.65
N ARG A 225 -3.68 -17.14 10.84
CA ARG A 225 -4.39 -17.10 12.11
C ARG A 225 -4.28 -15.74 12.80
N VAL A 226 -3.89 -14.73 12.05
CA VAL A 226 -3.78 -13.35 12.52
C VAL A 226 -5.13 -12.67 12.37
N PRO A 227 -5.72 -12.12 13.45
CA PRO A 227 -6.96 -11.36 13.35
C PRO A 227 -6.86 -10.30 12.27
N THR A 228 -7.84 -10.25 11.36
CA THR A 228 -7.75 -9.45 10.15
C THR A 228 -8.98 -8.56 9.95
N LEU A 229 -8.76 -7.26 9.86
CA LEU A 229 -9.77 -6.30 9.42
C LEU A 229 -9.60 -6.04 7.91
N ILE A 230 -10.67 -6.16 7.15
CA ILE A 230 -10.71 -5.87 5.72
C ILE A 230 -11.61 -4.66 5.50
N ILE A 231 -11.09 -3.58 4.91
CA ILE A 231 -11.83 -2.36 4.58
C ILE A 231 -11.80 -2.13 3.09
N HIS A 232 -12.96 -1.91 2.45
CA HIS A 232 -12.99 -1.73 0.99
C HIS A 232 -14.15 -0.81 0.56
N GLY A 233 -13.86 0.09 -0.38
CA GLY A 233 -14.89 0.91 -1.01
C GLY A 233 -15.68 0.11 -2.06
N THR A 234 -17.03 0.18 -2.04
CA THR A 234 -17.84 -0.60 -3.00
C THR A 234 -17.68 -0.17 -4.44
N ASP A 235 -17.30 1.08 -4.67
CA ASP A 235 -17.11 1.68 -6.00
C ASP A 235 -15.62 1.69 -6.43
N ASP A 236 -14.80 0.81 -5.83
CA ASP A 236 -13.38 0.68 -6.19
C ASP A 236 -13.21 0.20 -7.62
N ARG A 237 -12.71 1.11 -8.47
CA ARG A 237 -12.44 0.84 -9.90
C ARG A 237 -11.00 0.42 -10.17
N VAL A 238 -10.16 0.33 -9.12
CA VAL A 238 -8.77 -0.14 -9.23
C VAL A 238 -8.67 -1.60 -8.83
N ILE A 239 -9.13 -1.95 -7.63
CA ILE A 239 -9.26 -3.32 -7.16
C ILE A 239 -10.74 -3.56 -6.83
N PRO A 240 -11.49 -4.33 -7.65
CA PRO A 240 -12.91 -4.54 -7.41
C PRO A 240 -13.21 -5.10 -6.03
N ALA A 241 -14.28 -4.60 -5.38
CA ALA A 241 -14.66 -4.96 -4.01
C ALA A 241 -14.98 -6.45 -3.79
N VAL A 242 -15.18 -7.23 -4.85
CA VAL A 242 -15.28 -8.69 -4.77
C VAL A 242 -14.02 -9.32 -4.18
N ASN A 243 -12.84 -8.71 -4.37
CA ASN A 243 -11.60 -9.20 -3.78
C ASN A 243 -11.61 -9.12 -2.24
N ALA A 244 -12.27 -8.12 -1.65
CA ALA A 244 -12.45 -8.04 -0.21
C ALA A 244 -13.32 -9.18 0.33
N ARG A 245 -14.36 -9.58 -0.41
CA ARG A 245 -15.20 -10.73 -0.06
C ARG A 245 -14.43 -12.04 -0.16
N LEU A 246 -13.63 -12.21 -1.22
CA LEU A 246 -12.75 -13.38 -1.36
C LEU A 246 -11.73 -13.47 -0.21
N LEU A 247 -11.12 -12.36 0.18
CA LEU A 247 -10.24 -12.33 1.36
C LEU A 247 -10.99 -12.75 2.63
N ALA A 248 -12.20 -12.21 2.87
CA ALA A 248 -13.00 -12.53 4.04
C ALA A 248 -13.48 -13.99 4.07
N GLU A 249 -13.70 -14.61 2.91
CA GLU A 249 -14.04 -16.03 2.78
C GLU A 249 -12.83 -16.95 2.98
N THR A 250 -11.62 -16.42 2.72
CA THR A 250 -10.37 -17.20 2.72
C THR A 250 -9.65 -17.18 4.06
N ILE A 251 -9.59 -16.02 4.73
CA ILE A 251 -8.94 -15.85 6.04
C ILE A 251 -9.93 -16.19 7.15
N LEU A 252 -9.49 -16.97 8.15
CA LEU A 252 -10.41 -17.53 9.18
C LEU A 252 -10.96 -16.49 10.15
N GLU A 253 -10.13 -15.57 10.63
CA GLU A 253 -10.49 -14.58 11.65
C GLU A 253 -10.57 -13.20 10.99
N THR A 254 -11.73 -12.90 10.35
CA THR A 254 -11.91 -11.65 9.62
C THR A 254 -13.12 -10.86 10.07
N ARG A 255 -12.94 -9.54 10.06
CA ARG A 255 -14.01 -8.54 10.07
C ARG A 255 -13.99 -7.80 8.74
N LEU A 256 -15.11 -7.78 8.01
CA LEU A 256 -15.24 -7.12 6.70
C LEU A 256 -16.09 -5.84 6.83
N GLU A 257 -15.50 -4.72 6.44
CA GLU A 257 -16.15 -3.40 6.38
C GLU A 257 -16.20 -2.91 4.92
N LEU A 258 -17.38 -2.96 4.32
CA LEU A 258 -17.63 -2.40 3.00
C LEU A 258 -18.19 -0.99 3.14
N ILE A 259 -17.47 0.00 2.62
CA ILE A 259 -17.88 1.41 2.65
C ILE A 259 -18.57 1.75 1.34
N GLU A 260 -19.90 1.85 1.41
CA GLU A 260 -20.75 2.06 0.23
C GLU A 260 -20.48 3.41 -0.43
N GLY A 261 -20.33 3.40 -1.75
CA GLY A 261 -20.13 4.58 -2.58
C GLY A 261 -18.74 5.21 -2.47
N SER A 262 -17.77 4.55 -1.82
CA SER A 262 -16.36 4.95 -1.78
C SER A 262 -15.52 4.16 -2.77
N SER A 263 -14.43 4.79 -3.25
CA SER A 263 -13.54 4.22 -4.24
C SER A 263 -12.25 3.64 -3.62
N HIS A 264 -11.21 3.45 -4.42
CA HIS A 264 -9.93 2.85 -4.02
C HIS A 264 -9.21 3.60 -2.87
N CYS A 265 -9.29 4.92 -2.87
CA CYS A 265 -8.73 5.75 -1.79
C CYS A 265 -9.76 5.98 -0.67
N VAL A 266 -10.49 4.94 -0.26
CA VAL A 266 -11.50 4.98 0.81
C VAL A 266 -10.96 5.58 2.11
N PHE A 267 -9.69 5.33 2.44
CA PHE A 267 -8.97 5.87 3.60
C PHE A 267 -8.73 7.39 3.54
N ILE A 268 -9.04 8.02 2.40
CA ILE A 268 -9.06 9.48 2.21
C ILE A 268 -10.50 9.97 2.04
N GLU A 269 -11.30 9.28 1.23
CA GLU A 269 -12.68 9.69 0.90
C GLU A 269 -13.62 9.63 2.11
N ASP A 270 -13.51 8.58 2.89
CA ASP A 270 -14.29 8.31 4.09
C ASP A 270 -13.37 8.02 5.29
N ALA A 271 -12.36 8.90 5.48
CA ALA A 271 -11.32 8.75 6.50
C ALA A 271 -11.89 8.50 7.90
N ASP A 272 -12.96 9.21 8.28
CA ASP A 272 -13.58 9.06 9.61
C ASP A 272 -14.11 7.65 9.86
N ARG A 273 -14.78 7.04 8.86
CA ARG A 273 -15.29 5.67 8.97
C ARG A 273 -14.17 4.63 9.00
N VAL A 274 -13.11 4.86 8.19
CA VAL A 274 -11.92 3.99 8.20
C VAL A 274 -11.21 4.09 9.54
N ASN A 275 -11.08 5.30 10.11
CA ASN A 275 -10.42 5.53 11.39
C ASN A 275 -11.22 4.90 12.55
N GLU A 276 -12.55 5.02 12.54
CA GLU A 276 -13.43 4.37 13.54
C GLU A 276 -13.29 2.85 13.50
N ALA A 277 -13.35 2.24 12.31
CA ALA A 277 -13.20 0.80 12.14
C ALA A 277 -11.80 0.32 12.55
N LEU A 278 -10.76 1.07 12.16
CA LEU A 278 -9.37 0.78 12.52
C LEU A 278 -9.15 0.88 14.03
N GLY A 279 -9.52 2.01 14.65
CA GLY A 279 -9.34 2.23 16.10
C GLY A 279 -10.04 1.17 16.93
N SER A 280 -11.34 0.91 16.66
CA SER A 280 -12.08 -0.15 17.35
C SER A 280 -11.42 -1.53 17.22
N PHE A 281 -10.87 -1.84 16.03
CA PHE A 281 -10.21 -3.12 15.81
C PHE A 281 -8.85 -3.22 16.52
N LEU A 282 -8.09 -2.14 16.58
CA LEU A 282 -6.82 -2.09 17.31
C LEU A 282 -7.06 -2.26 18.81
N ASP A 283 -8.02 -1.51 19.39
CA ASP A 283 -8.37 -1.54 20.83
C ASP A 283 -8.87 -2.93 21.27
N GLU A 284 -9.59 -3.65 20.41
CA GLU A 284 -10.05 -5.02 20.67
C GLU A 284 -8.89 -6.03 20.77
N HIS A 285 -7.71 -5.68 20.25
CA HIS A 285 -6.57 -6.59 20.15
C HIS A 285 -5.31 -6.05 20.84
N GLU A 286 -5.41 -5.00 21.66
CA GLU A 286 -4.30 -4.48 22.47
C GLU A 286 -4.04 -5.20 23.83
#